data_4ca5ea6b82840202a24099988f5a6e91
#
_entry.id   4ca5ea6b82840202a24099988f5a6e91
#
_cell.length_a   1.000
_cell.length_b   1.000
_cell.length_c   1.000
_cell.angle_alpha   90.00
_cell.angle_beta   90.00
_cell.angle_gamma   90.00
#
_symmetry.space_group_name_H-M   'P 1'
#
loop_
_entity.id
_entity.type
_entity.pdbx_description
1 polymer ?
#
loop_
_entity_poly.entity_id
_entity_poly.type
_entity_poly.pdbx_seq_one_letter_code
_entity_poly.pdbx_strand_id
1 'polypeptide(L)'
;KIGALASEIISNLDGYKNIKNPLFIVGGPMMGKSMPCDDVVITKDVTSIIVMEDHFEKNLPCIKCGKCTMVCPANIMPVLIMENIDNIDNLKKLKCNKCIGCSLCSYICPSKIEVREFVNIAKEKVNHK
;
A
#
# COMPACT_ATOMS: atom_id res chain seq x y z
N LYS A 1 -5.09 -10.46 -22.61
CA LYS A 1 -3.94 -9.95 -23.40
C LYS A 1 -3.34 -8.76 -22.67
N ILE A 2 -2.02 -8.56 -22.77
CA ILE A 2 -1.38 -7.32 -22.31
C ILE A 2 -1.99 -6.15 -23.09
N GLY A 3 -2.35 -5.06 -22.39
CA GLY A 3 -3.02 -3.91 -22.96
C GLY A 3 -4.56 -3.94 -22.88
N ALA A 4 -5.17 -5.03 -22.42
CA ALA A 4 -6.61 -5.08 -22.16
C ALA A 4 -6.96 -4.29 -20.89
N LEU A 5 -8.17 -3.73 -20.84
CA LEU A 5 -8.70 -3.12 -19.61
C LEU A 5 -9.13 -4.21 -18.61
N ALA A 6 -8.93 -3.94 -17.34
CA ALA A 6 -9.37 -4.82 -16.26
C ALA A 6 -10.88 -5.01 -16.30
N SER A 7 -11.64 -3.94 -16.54
CA SER A 7 -13.09 -3.95 -16.69
C SER A 7 -13.59 -4.93 -17.76
N GLU A 8 -12.93 -4.98 -18.91
CA GLU A 8 -13.29 -5.93 -19.99
C GLU A 8 -13.08 -7.38 -19.57
N ILE A 9 -11.96 -7.66 -18.88
CA ILE A 9 -11.63 -9.01 -18.43
C ILE A 9 -12.61 -9.47 -17.35
N ILE A 10 -12.90 -8.61 -16.37
CA ILE A 10 -13.81 -8.94 -15.26
C ILE A 10 -15.23 -9.16 -15.77
N SER A 11 -15.71 -8.31 -16.70
CA SER A 11 -17.04 -8.44 -17.30
C SER A 11 -17.18 -9.72 -18.11
N ASN A 12 -16.16 -10.08 -18.92
CA ASN A 12 -16.18 -11.30 -19.73
C ASN A 12 -16.16 -12.61 -18.92
N LEU A 13 -15.75 -12.53 -17.65
CA LEU A 13 -15.68 -13.66 -16.73
C LEU A 13 -16.84 -13.70 -15.72
N ASP A 14 -17.85 -12.85 -15.89
CA ASP A 14 -18.93 -12.64 -14.89
C ASP A 14 -18.37 -12.40 -13.48
N GLY A 15 -17.22 -11.72 -13.41
CA GLY A 15 -16.46 -11.51 -12.18
C GLY A 15 -17.05 -10.49 -11.23
N TYR A 16 -18.01 -9.66 -11.69
CA TYR A 16 -18.71 -8.72 -10.82
C TYR A 16 -19.84 -9.44 -10.08
N LYS A 17 -19.64 -9.63 -8.77
CA LYS A 17 -20.73 -9.99 -7.85
C LYS A 17 -21.50 -8.71 -7.47
N ASN A 18 -22.71 -8.86 -6.91
CA ASN A 18 -23.46 -7.72 -6.37
C ASN A 18 -22.76 -7.10 -5.15
N ILE A 19 -21.70 -6.35 -5.40
CA ILE A 19 -20.87 -5.67 -4.41
C ILE A 19 -21.25 -4.19 -4.43
N LYS A 20 -21.63 -3.63 -3.28
CA LYS A 20 -22.10 -2.23 -3.21
C LYS A 20 -20.99 -1.22 -3.46
N ASN A 21 -19.78 -1.46 -2.96
CA ASN A 21 -18.62 -0.59 -3.12
C ASN A 21 -17.41 -1.45 -3.52
N PRO A 22 -17.18 -1.70 -4.81
CA PRO A 22 -16.07 -2.54 -5.24
C PRO A 22 -14.73 -1.80 -5.02
N LEU A 23 -13.79 -2.48 -4.36
CA LEU A 23 -12.38 -2.10 -4.26
C LEU A 23 -11.58 -3.02 -5.17
N PHE A 24 -10.77 -2.44 -6.03
CA PHE A 24 -9.90 -3.17 -6.94
C PHE A 24 -8.46 -3.13 -6.41
N ILE A 25 -7.85 -4.30 -6.22
CA ILE A 25 -6.44 -4.40 -5.83
C ILE A 25 -5.67 -4.98 -7.02
N VAL A 26 -4.76 -4.18 -7.56
CA VAL A 26 -3.88 -4.59 -8.66
C VAL A 26 -2.58 -5.10 -8.08
N GLY A 27 -2.31 -6.38 -8.29
CA GLY A 27 -1.20 -7.10 -7.66
C GLY A 27 -1.65 -8.00 -6.51
N GLY A 28 -0.73 -8.42 -5.66
CA GLY A 28 -1.06 -9.28 -4.51
C GLY A 28 -1.81 -8.55 -3.39
N PRO A 29 -2.50 -9.27 -2.50
CA PRO A 29 -3.33 -8.68 -1.45
C PRO A 29 -2.55 -7.82 -0.44
N MET A 30 -1.26 -8.08 -0.26
CA MET A 30 -0.40 -7.33 0.68
C MET A 30 0.39 -6.22 0.00
N MET A 31 0.94 -6.47 -1.18
CA MET A 31 1.85 -5.54 -1.88
C MET A 31 1.18 -4.83 -3.05
N GLY A 32 -0.04 -5.21 -3.42
CA GLY A 32 -0.80 -4.58 -4.49
C GLY A 32 -1.17 -3.14 -4.18
N LYS A 33 -1.66 -2.46 -5.19
CA LYS A 33 -2.15 -1.09 -5.10
C LYS A 33 -3.67 -1.10 -5.21
N SER A 34 -4.36 -0.48 -4.25
CA SER A 34 -5.80 -0.28 -4.33
C SER A 34 -6.15 0.81 -5.34
N MET A 35 -7.17 0.55 -6.14
CA MET A 35 -7.67 1.46 -7.17
C MET A 35 -9.18 1.67 -6.94
N PRO A 36 -9.68 2.90 -7.07
CA PRO A 36 -11.11 3.18 -6.88
C PRO A 36 -11.97 2.75 -8.07
N CYS A 37 -11.35 2.43 -9.20
CA CYS A 37 -12.03 2.07 -10.46
C CYS A 37 -11.29 0.92 -11.16
N ASP A 38 -11.96 0.32 -12.14
CA ASP A 38 -11.47 -0.79 -12.94
C ASP A 38 -10.83 -0.39 -14.27
N ASP A 39 -10.59 0.91 -14.48
CA ASP A 39 -9.92 1.47 -15.69
C ASP A 39 -8.40 1.20 -15.70
N VAL A 40 -7.99 0.03 -15.23
CA VAL A 40 -6.60 -0.36 -15.16
C VAL A 40 -6.21 -1.15 -16.38
N VAL A 41 -5.17 -0.71 -17.08
CA VAL A 41 -4.61 -1.44 -18.20
C VAL A 41 -3.71 -2.57 -17.68
N ILE A 42 -3.94 -3.77 -18.18
CA ILE A 42 -3.14 -4.95 -17.82
C ILE A 42 -1.77 -4.86 -18.49
N THR A 43 -0.75 -4.69 -17.65
CA THR A 43 0.66 -4.75 -18.06
C THR A 43 1.28 -6.09 -17.66
N LYS A 44 2.51 -6.34 -18.11
CA LYS A 44 3.26 -7.56 -17.77
C LYS A 44 3.54 -7.70 -16.26
N ASP A 45 3.50 -6.59 -15.52
CA ASP A 45 3.81 -6.54 -14.09
C ASP A 45 2.58 -6.81 -13.21
N VAL A 46 1.38 -6.81 -13.82
CA VAL A 46 0.13 -7.13 -13.12
C VAL A 46 -0.01 -8.64 -12.97
N THR A 47 0.24 -9.15 -11.78
CA THR A 47 0.16 -10.58 -11.47
C THR A 47 -1.24 -11.07 -11.14
N SER A 48 -2.07 -10.19 -10.57
CA SER A 48 -3.46 -10.50 -10.21
C SER A 48 -4.28 -9.22 -10.06
N ILE A 49 -5.60 -9.37 -10.18
CA ILE A 49 -6.58 -8.35 -9.82
C ILE A 49 -7.55 -8.98 -8.85
N ILE A 50 -7.70 -8.35 -7.69
CA ILE A 50 -8.64 -8.79 -6.66
C ILE A 50 -9.75 -7.76 -6.60
N VAL A 51 -11.00 -8.23 -6.67
CA VAL A 51 -12.20 -7.42 -6.49
C VAL A 51 -12.85 -7.83 -5.19
N MET A 52 -13.01 -6.89 -4.27
CA MET A 52 -13.62 -7.13 -2.98
C MET A 52 -14.50 -5.96 -2.56
N GLU A 53 -15.35 -6.16 -1.58
CA GLU A 53 -16.14 -5.08 -1.00
C GLU A 53 -15.24 -4.19 -0.13
N ASP A 54 -15.35 -2.87 -0.34
CA ASP A 54 -14.61 -1.91 0.47
C ASP A 54 -15.30 -1.70 1.82
N HIS A 55 -14.64 -2.13 2.87
CA HIS A 55 -15.01 -1.85 4.26
C HIS A 55 -14.15 -0.70 4.79
N PHE A 56 -14.41 0.51 4.29
CA PHE A 56 -13.60 1.67 4.64
C PHE A 56 -13.72 2.00 6.13
N GLU A 57 -12.69 1.66 6.90
CA GLU A 57 -12.52 2.11 8.27
C GLU A 57 -11.75 3.44 8.29
N LYS A 58 -12.26 4.43 9.02
CA LYS A 58 -11.58 5.73 9.14
C LYS A 58 -10.21 5.55 9.81
N ASN A 59 -9.20 6.18 9.22
CA ASN A 59 -7.88 6.27 9.84
C ASN A 59 -7.96 7.05 11.16
N LEU A 60 -7.42 6.46 12.22
CA LEU A 60 -7.28 7.10 13.52
C LEU A 60 -5.87 7.68 13.67
N PRO A 61 -5.65 8.65 14.54
CA PRO A 61 -4.31 9.15 14.85
C PRO A 61 -3.39 8.05 15.33
N CYS A 62 -2.09 8.20 15.05
CA CYS A 62 -1.09 7.24 15.51
C CYS A 62 -0.99 7.25 17.03
N ILE A 63 -1.20 6.08 17.66
CA ILE A 63 -1.08 5.90 19.11
C ILE A 63 0.34 5.52 19.56
N LYS A 64 1.32 5.58 18.67
CA LYS A 64 2.74 5.27 18.93
C LYS A 64 3.01 3.91 19.56
N CYS A 65 2.20 2.92 19.28
CA CYS A 65 2.29 1.57 19.90
C CYS A 65 3.52 0.75 19.46
N GLY A 66 4.25 1.17 18.43
CA GLY A 66 5.48 0.51 17.95
C GLY A 66 5.28 -0.82 17.19
N LYS A 67 4.07 -1.33 17.03
CA LYS A 67 3.81 -2.61 16.35
C LYS A 67 4.38 -2.67 14.93
N CYS A 68 4.32 -1.56 14.19
CA CYS A 68 4.88 -1.46 12.84
C CYS A 68 6.41 -1.66 12.82
N THR A 69 7.11 -1.27 13.88
CA THR A 69 8.55 -1.50 14.04
C THR A 69 8.84 -2.96 14.39
N MET A 70 8.02 -3.56 15.26
CA MET A 70 8.23 -4.95 15.70
C MET A 70 8.08 -5.97 14.56
N VAL A 71 7.15 -5.74 13.63
CA VAL A 71 6.90 -6.67 12.50
C VAL A 71 7.77 -6.40 11.29
N CYS A 72 8.61 -5.35 11.31
CA CYS A 72 9.36 -4.94 10.13
C CYS A 72 10.53 -5.90 9.81
N PRO A 73 10.49 -6.64 8.69
CA PRO A 73 11.57 -7.57 8.34
C PRO A 73 12.85 -6.85 7.93
N ALA A 74 12.78 -5.58 7.55
CA ALA A 74 13.95 -4.75 7.23
C ALA A 74 14.57 -4.06 8.45
N ASN A 75 14.03 -4.31 9.66
CA ASN A 75 14.48 -3.70 10.91
C ASN A 75 14.62 -2.17 10.86
N ILE A 76 13.67 -1.52 10.18
CA ILE A 76 13.52 -0.05 10.19
C ILE A 76 12.44 0.34 11.21
N MET A 77 12.33 1.65 11.47
CA MET A 77 11.37 2.20 12.43
C MET A 77 10.30 3.03 11.71
N PRO A 78 9.24 2.41 11.15
CA PRO A 78 8.25 3.12 10.34
C PRO A 78 7.56 4.26 11.09
N VAL A 79 7.29 4.12 12.38
CA VAL A 79 6.69 5.18 13.20
C VAL A 79 7.56 6.43 13.24
N LEU A 80 8.88 6.29 13.42
CA LEU A 80 9.80 7.42 13.44
C LEU A 80 9.99 8.02 12.05
N ILE A 81 9.93 7.21 10.99
CA ILE A 81 9.97 7.69 9.61
C ILE A 81 8.74 8.57 9.33
N MET A 82 7.54 8.17 9.75
CA MET A 82 6.33 8.98 9.62
C MET A 82 6.45 10.32 10.37
N GLU A 83 6.96 10.33 11.59
CA GLU A 83 7.11 11.53 12.39
C GLU A 83 8.17 12.51 11.83
N ASN A 84 9.14 12.00 11.10
CA ASN A 84 10.22 12.79 10.53
C ASN A 84 10.10 12.98 9.01
N ILE A 85 8.90 12.87 8.45
CA ILE A 85 8.68 12.87 6.99
C ILE A 85 9.22 14.13 6.30
N ASP A 86 9.34 15.25 7.00
CA ASP A 86 9.83 16.53 6.47
C ASP A 86 11.31 16.77 6.76
N ASN A 87 11.97 15.90 7.52
CA ASN A 87 13.37 16.03 7.87
C ASN A 87 14.23 14.97 7.17
N ILE A 88 14.81 15.34 6.02
CA ILE A 88 15.56 14.42 5.15
C ILE A 88 16.79 13.84 5.85
N ASP A 89 17.47 14.61 6.70
CA ASP A 89 18.67 14.13 7.39
C ASP A 89 18.32 13.03 8.42
N ASN A 90 17.18 13.18 9.11
CA ASN A 90 16.67 12.14 9.99
C ASN A 90 16.21 10.91 9.20
N LEU A 91 15.55 11.09 8.06
CA LEU A 91 15.11 9.98 7.20
C LEU A 91 16.30 9.13 6.72
N LYS A 92 17.42 9.75 6.37
CA LYS A 92 18.66 9.04 6.02
C LYS A 92 19.20 8.21 7.18
N LYS A 93 19.22 8.79 8.40
CA LYS A 93 19.65 8.09 9.63
C LYS A 93 18.71 6.90 9.95
N LEU A 94 17.41 7.05 9.72
CA LEU A 94 16.41 6.02 9.93
C LEU A 94 16.42 4.93 8.85
N LYS A 95 17.29 5.04 7.84
CA LYS A 95 17.51 4.02 6.78
C LYS A 95 16.23 3.62 6.05
N CYS A 96 15.35 4.58 5.76
CA CYS A 96 14.07 4.31 5.09
C CYS A 96 14.23 3.56 3.75
N ASN A 97 15.39 3.72 3.07
CA ASN A 97 15.72 3.01 1.82
C ASN A 97 15.79 1.48 1.97
N LYS A 98 15.97 0.94 3.17
CA LYS A 98 15.95 -0.50 3.42
C LYS A 98 14.55 -1.12 3.34
N CYS A 99 13.49 -0.30 3.28
CA CYS A 99 12.13 -0.80 3.17
C CYS A 99 11.95 -1.64 1.90
N ILE A 100 11.44 -2.87 2.06
CA ILE A 100 11.14 -3.80 0.96
C ILE A 100 9.70 -3.71 0.45
N GLY A 101 8.88 -2.78 0.99
CA GLY A 101 7.50 -2.56 0.54
C GLY A 101 6.51 -3.67 0.89
N CYS A 102 6.77 -4.51 1.89
CA CYS A 102 5.96 -5.69 2.23
C CYS A 102 4.59 -5.38 2.85
N SER A 103 4.28 -4.15 3.21
CA SER A 103 3.02 -3.66 3.80
C SER A 103 2.67 -4.19 5.20
N LEU A 104 3.49 -5.02 5.84
CA LEU A 104 3.21 -5.54 7.18
C LEU A 104 2.96 -4.43 8.22
N CYS A 105 3.65 -3.30 8.09
CA CYS A 105 3.47 -2.15 8.98
C CYS A 105 2.07 -1.52 8.87
N SER A 106 1.49 -1.42 7.66
CA SER A 106 0.11 -0.96 7.45
C SER A 106 -0.88 -2.01 7.95
N TYR A 107 -0.66 -3.29 7.64
CA TYR A 107 -1.53 -4.38 8.04
C TYR A 107 -1.71 -4.49 9.56
N ILE A 108 -0.61 -4.41 10.33
CA ILE A 108 -0.64 -4.56 11.80
C ILE A 108 -1.14 -3.29 12.53
N CYS A 109 -1.28 -2.16 11.82
CA CYS A 109 -1.60 -0.88 12.45
C CYS A 109 -3.02 -0.88 13.05
N PRO A 110 -3.18 -0.72 14.38
CA PRO A 110 -4.50 -0.67 15.00
C PRO A 110 -5.26 0.60 14.65
N SER A 111 -4.56 1.68 14.26
CA SER A 111 -5.13 2.94 13.81
C SER A 111 -5.45 2.97 12.31
N LYS A 112 -5.30 1.83 11.60
CA LYS A 112 -5.58 1.70 10.16
C LYS A 112 -4.82 2.70 9.27
N ILE A 113 -3.64 3.12 9.70
CA ILE A 113 -2.80 4.07 8.95
C ILE A 113 -2.07 3.32 7.84
N GLU A 114 -2.05 3.91 6.64
CA GLU A 114 -1.25 3.44 5.51
C GLU A 114 0.25 3.74 5.71
N VAL A 115 0.84 3.11 6.72
CA VAL A 115 2.24 3.36 7.15
C VAL A 115 3.24 3.16 6.01
N ARG A 116 2.98 2.19 5.14
CA ARG A 116 3.80 1.91 3.95
C ARG A 116 3.91 3.12 3.03
N GLU A 117 2.81 3.84 2.79
CA GLU A 117 2.82 5.02 1.91
C GLU A 117 3.74 6.12 2.47
N PHE A 118 3.69 6.37 3.77
CA PHE A 118 4.61 7.32 4.40
C PHE A 118 6.08 6.92 4.23
N VAL A 119 6.39 5.62 4.34
CA VAL A 119 7.75 5.11 4.12
C VAL A 119 8.15 5.24 2.65
N ASN A 120 7.23 5.03 1.70
CA ASN A 120 7.51 5.23 0.27
C ASN A 120 7.80 6.70 -0.05
N ILE A 121 6.98 7.62 0.45
CA ILE A 121 7.21 9.07 0.32
C ILE A 121 8.58 9.45 0.91
N ALA A 122 8.93 8.90 2.08
CA ALA A 122 10.24 9.13 2.70
C ALA A 122 11.40 8.65 1.82
N LYS A 123 11.26 7.47 1.17
CA LYS A 123 12.26 6.95 0.24
C LYS A 123 12.43 7.86 -0.98
N GLU A 124 11.33 8.32 -1.56
CA GLU A 124 11.36 9.25 -2.69
C GLU A 124 12.06 10.55 -2.31
N LYS A 125 11.70 11.17 -1.17
CA LYS A 125 12.35 12.38 -0.67
C LYS A 125 13.87 12.23 -0.45
N VAL A 126 14.32 11.04 -0.05
CA VAL A 126 15.77 10.76 0.15
C VAL A 126 16.48 10.50 -1.17
N ASN A 127 15.83 9.89 -2.15
CA ASN A 127 16.41 9.49 -3.44
C ASN A 127 16.45 10.64 -4.46
N HIS A 128 15.55 11.63 -4.35
CA HIS A 128 15.47 12.79 -5.27
C HIS A 128 16.48 13.91 -4.93
N LYS A 129 17.49 13.66 -4.10
CA LYS A 129 18.62 14.54 -3.82
C LYS A 129 19.93 13.78 -4.14
#